data_d2116cc573fb7c95cf1e8b1d8f3cafe2
#
_entry.id   d2116cc573fb7c95cf1e8b1d8f3cafe2
#
_cell.length_a   1.000
_cell.length_b   1.000
_cell.length_c   1.000
_cell.angle_alpha   90.00
_cell.angle_beta   90.00
_cell.angle_gamma   90.00
#
_symmetry.space_group_name_H-M   'P 1'
#
loop_
_entity.id
_entity.type
_entity.pdbx_description
1 polymer ?
#
loop_
_entity_poly.entity_id
_entity_poly.type
_entity_poly.pdbx_seq_one_letter_code
_entity_poly.pdbx_strand_id
1 'polypeptide(L)'
;MRRWIPFLVCSAFLLVAGLPLVPQDASAQGRAALPAFAGAKEGAVCIGCHSRMNNAMVAEWRASRMGQKGVNCFDCHRAEKGDPDAFEHNGFLISVIVSPKDCGRCHQKQVDEQKGSHHAKAGQILASLDNYLGEVVGGPPAVAVGCMQCHGSQIKVQPGGNFDPATWPNSGIGRINPDGTWGSCTACHTRHRFSVEQARRPDACGKCHLGPDHPQMEVYKESKHGILYEAFRDKLNMDRETWVVGKDYTTAPTCSTCHMSATPTQGATHDVGERISWTLRPAISTKLNMVVYDDLWKEDLPEGTALPKKGEDVKAKDGKTRKVKDVLTWQQRRERMLDVCSGCHAGGQVAGFYKQFDELVLLYNDKFARPATAIMNDLYQAKKLTMAPMDEKLEWTYYELWHHEGRRARHGASMSGPDYAWWHGIYDVAKTFYTHFIPEVKQVAGEPLATQLLDKYVYSQPGHAWVKGGMTKEELQKIQEFYRQRYGTQK
;
A
#
# COMPACT_ATOMS: atom_id res chain seq x y z
N MET A 1 -23.03 -16.53 -66.08
CA MET A 1 -21.85 -16.87 -66.91
C MET A 1 -20.72 -17.14 -65.92
N ARG A 2 -20.39 -18.41 -65.66
CA ARG A 2 -19.30 -18.88 -64.79
C ARG A 2 -18.00 -18.83 -65.60
N ARG A 3 -16.94 -18.18 -65.08
CA ARG A 3 -15.59 -18.31 -65.65
C ARG A 3 -14.75 -19.03 -64.59
N TRP A 4 -14.26 -20.20 -65.01
CA TRP A 4 -13.26 -21.02 -64.29
C TRP A 4 -11.88 -20.47 -64.62
N ILE A 5 -10.99 -20.41 -63.61
CA ILE A 5 -9.56 -20.14 -63.75
C ILE A 5 -8.82 -21.41 -63.21
N PRO A 6 -7.89 -21.96 -64.01
CA PRO A 6 -7.25 -23.23 -63.67
C PRO A 6 -6.12 -23.06 -62.67
N PHE A 7 -6.00 -24.04 -61.77
CA PHE A 7 -4.89 -24.21 -60.84
C PHE A 7 -3.61 -24.63 -61.57
N LEU A 8 -2.56 -23.85 -61.48
CA LEU A 8 -1.21 -24.24 -61.84
C LEU A 8 -0.54 -24.86 -60.60
N VAL A 9 -0.22 -26.14 -60.68
CA VAL A 9 0.61 -26.87 -59.70
C VAL A 9 2.05 -26.55 -59.98
N CYS A 10 2.68 -25.76 -59.14
CA CYS A 10 4.15 -25.58 -59.11
C CYS A 10 4.74 -26.54 -58.10
N SER A 11 5.38 -27.57 -58.60
CA SER A 11 6.22 -28.49 -57.82
C SER A 11 7.49 -27.75 -57.39
N ALA A 12 7.58 -27.36 -56.13
CA ALA A 12 8.78 -26.82 -55.56
C ALA A 12 9.62 -27.95 -54.89
N PHE A 13 10.77 -28.18 -55.45
CA PHE A 13 11.83 -29.04 -54.87
C PHE A 13 12.24 -28.52 -53.47
N LEU A 14 12.03 -29.32 -52.47
CA LEU A 14 12.57 -29.10 -51.11
C LEU A 14 14.09 -29.42 -51.13
N LEU A 15 14.88 -28.36 -51.19
CA LEU A 15 16.28 -28.40 -50.78
C LEU A 15 16.29 -28.45 -49.25
N VAL A 16 16.57 -29.62 -48.71
CA VAL A 16 16.87 -29.78 -47.29
C VAL A 16 18.28 -29.22 -47.06
N ALA A 17 18.33 -27.89 -46.72
CA ALA A 17 19.54 -27.32 -46.16
C ALA A 17 19.68 -27.82 -44.72
N GLY A 18 20.72 -28.57 -44.45
CA GLY A 18 21.04 -29.06 -43.12
C GLY A 18 21.23 -27.92 -42.16
N LEU A 19 20.32 -27.76 -41.19
CA LEU A 19 20.53 -26.97 -40.01
C LEU A 19 21.72 -27.54 -39.25
N PRO A 20 22.71 -26.73 -38.86
CA PRO A 20 23.75 -27.20 -37.97
C PRO A 20 23.11 -27.62 -36.66
N LEU A 21 23.33 -28.87 -36.25
CA LEU A 21 23.09 -29.35 -34.91
C LEU A 21 23.80 -28.41 -33.95
N VAL A 22 23.03 -27.56 -33.27
CA VAL A 22 23.52 -26.84 -32.09
C VAL A 22 23.92 -27.91 -31.08
N PRO A 23 25.16 -27.96 -30.62
CA PRO A 23 25.54 -28.89 -29.57
C PRO A 23 24.68 -28.61 -28.35
N GLN A 24 23.92 -29.58 -27.89
CA GLN A 24 23.31 -29.62 -26.56
C GLN A 24 24.42 -29.88 -25.51
N ASP A 25 25.41 -29.02 -25.47
CA ASP A 25 26.28 -28.85 -24.32
C ASP A 25 25.87 -27.59 -23.55
N ALA A 26 24.61 -27.53 -23.12
CA ALA A 26 24.33 -26.90 -21.85
C ALA A 26 24.90 -27.86 -20.78
N SER A 27 26.23 -28.00 -20.78
CA SER A 27 26.98 -28.44 -19.63
C SER A 27 26.40 -27.70 -18.44
N ALA A 28 25.85 -28.46 -17.51
CA ALA A 28 25.61 -27.99 -16.15
C ALA A 28 26.90 -27.28 -15.74
N GLN A 29 26.94 -25.94 -15.97
CA GLN A 29 27.95 -25.09 -15.36
C GLN A 29 27.85 -25.41 -13.90
N GLY A 30 28.91 -26.02 -13.39
CA GLY A 30 28.97 -26.58 -12.06
C GLY A 30 28.39 -25.53 -11.09
N ARG A 31 27.23 -25.84 -10.53
CA ARG A 31 26.71 -25.07 -9.39
C ARG A 31 27.88 -25.11 -8.41
N ALA A 32 28.53 -23.95 -8.21
CA ALA A 32 29.53 -23.80 -7.18
C ALA A 32 28.97 -24.46 -5.93
N ALA A 33 29.66 -25.46 -5.40
CA ALA A 33 29.22 -26.18 -4.22
C ALA A 33 28.88 -25.13 -3.19
N LEU A 34 27.61 -25.08 -2.77
CA LEU A 34 27.17 -24.16 -1.71
C LEU A 34 28.14 -24.39 -0.55
N PRO A 35 28.64 -23.29 0.09
CA PRO A 35 29.57 -23.42 1.17
C PRO A 35 29.07 -24.45 2.19
N ALA A 36 29.93 -25.30 2.65
CA ALA A 36 29.61 -26.32 3.65
C ALA A 36 28.94 -25.56 4.82
N PHE A 37 27.79 -26.06 5.25
CA PHE A 37 27.06 -25.50 6.40
C PHE A 37 27.99 -25.55 7.63
N ALA A 38 28.44 -24.40 8.08
CA ALA A 38 29.21 -24.20 9.31
C ALA A 38 28.29 -23.83 10.47
N GLY A 39 27.13 -24.45 10.59
CA GLY A 39 26.14 -24.14 11.61
C GLY A 39 26.28 -25.03 12.85
N ALA A 40 25.65 -24.57 13.93
CA ALA A 40 25.50 -25.31 15.18
C ALA A 40 24.89 -26.71 14.93
N LYS A 41 25.09 -27.64 15.86
CA LYS A 41 24.56 -29.01 15.78
C LYS A 41 23.09 -29.09 15.48
N GLU A 42 22.33 -28.17 16.03
CA GLU A 42 20.88 -28.03 15.86
C GLU A 42 20.47 -27.81 14.39
N GLY A 43 21.12 -26.87 13.70
CA GLY A 43 20.84 -26.59 12.30
C GLY A 43 21.15 -27.78 11.39
N ALA A 44 22.18 -28.56 11.69
CA ALA A 44 22.54 -29.77 10.94
C ALA A 44 21.43 -30.84 11.01
N VAL A 45 20.82 -31.04 12.18
CA VAL A 45 19.69 -31.98 12.37
C VAL A 45 18.49 -31.56 11.51
N CYS A 46 18.12 -30.29 11.53
CA CYS A 46 17.02 -29.75 10.73
C CYS A 46 17.26 -30.00 9.23
N ILE A 47 18.45 -29.62 8.73
CA ILE A 47 18.82 -29.74 7.32
C ILE A 47 18.88 -31.23 6.89
N GLY A 48 19.33 -32.14 7.75
CA GLY A 48 19.41 -33.57 7.46
C GLY A 48 18.07 -34.16 7.04
N CYS A 49 16.98 -33.79 7.70
CA CYS A 49 15.61 -34.19 7.38
C CYS A 49 15.00 -33.34 6.27
N HIS A 50 14.99 -32.00 6.45
CA HIS A 50 14.26 -31.09 5.59
C HIS A 50 14.84 -30.94 4.19
N SER A 51 16.13 -31.31 3.97
CA SER A 51 16.68 -31.40 2.62
C SER A 51 16.03 -32.47 1.74
N ARG A 52 15.38 -33.48 2.35
CA ARG A 52 14.62 -34.52 1.64
C ARG A 52 13.13 -34.19 1.57
N MET A 53 12.56 -33.65 2.65
CA MET A 53 11.13 -33.40 2.76
C MET A 53 10.71 -32.05 2.16
N ASN A 54 11.51 -31.01 2.35
CA ASN A 54 11.23 -29.63 1.96
C ASN A 54 12.46 -29.00 1.27
N ASN A 55 12.98 -29.68 0.25
CA ASN A 55 14.22 -29.31 -0.43
C ASN A 55 14.25 -27.85 -0.90
N ALA A 56 13.14 -27.34 -1.48
CA ALA A 56 13.07 -25.98 -1.97
C ALA A 56 13.27 -24.94 -0.83
N MET A 57 12.66 -25.17 0.33
CA MET A 57 12.83 -24.34 1.51
C MET A 57 14.29 -24.26 1.96
N VAL A 58 14.97 -25.43 2.03
CA VAL A 58 16.38 -25.49 2.41
C VAL A 58 17.27 -24.84 1.36
N ALA A 59 16.97 -25.00 0.07
CA ALA A 59 17.70 -24.35 -1.02
C ALA A 59 17.58 -22.82 -0.96
N GLU A 60 16.38 -22.29 -0.73
CA GLU A 60 16.14 -20.86 -0.56
C GLU A 60 16.90 -20.30 0.65
N TRP A 61 16.84 -20.99 1.80
CA TRP A 61 17.60 -20.57 2.97
C TRP A 61 19.10 -20.56 2.71
N ARG A 62 19.67 -21.62 2.11
CA ARG A 62 21.13 -21.70 1.78
C ARG A 62 21.56 -20.54 0.88
N ALA A 63 20.69 -20.12 -0.05
CA ALA A 63 20.96 -19.02 -0.96
C ALA A 63 20.71 -17.65 -0.32
N SER A 64 20.13 -17.58 0.88
CA SER A 64 19.92 -16.32 1.61
C SER A 64 21.21 -15.78 2.23
N ARG A 65 21.27 -14.47 2.44
CA ARG A 65 22.38 -13.85 3.19
C ARG A 65 22.51 -14.38 4.62
N MET A 66 21.38 -14.69 5.27
CA MET A 66 21.36 -15.25 6.62
C MET A 66 21.99 -16.64 6.65
N GLY A 67 21.59 -17.53 5.74
CA GLY A 67 22.20 -18.84 5.61
C GLY A 67 23.70 -18.77 5.29
N GLN A 68 24.13 -17.85 4.41
CA GLN A 68 25.54 -17.60 4.10
C GLN A 68 26.35 -17.05 5.29
N LYS A 69 25.70 -16.35 6.22
CA LYS A 69 26.30 -15.82 7.46
C LYS A 69 26.23 -16.80 8.63
N GLY A 70 25.73 -18.02 8.42
CA GLY A 70 25.65 -19.07 9.43
C GLY A 70 24.42 -19.02 10.33
N VAL A 71 23.45 -18.13 10.06
CA VAL A 71 22.15 -18.14 10.76
C VAL A 71 21.38 -19.39 10.31
N ASN A 72 21.05 -20.28 11.25
CA ASN A 72 20.42 -21.56 10.97
C ASN A 72 18.91 -21.58 11.26
N CYS A 73 18.28 -22.73 10.99
CA CYS A 73 16.84 -22.89 11.17
C CYS A 73 16.41 -22.65 12.63
N PHE A 74 17.17 -23.17 13.58
CA PHE A 74 16.86 -23.07 15.00
C PHE A 74 16.99 -21.62 15.53
N ASP A 75 17.90 -20.82 14.98
CA ASP A 75 18.02 -19.40 15.37
C ASP A 75 16.73 -18.63 15.17
N CYS A 76 15.96 -18.96 14.11
CA CYS A 76 14.68 -18.35 13.79
C CYS A 76 13.50 -19.08 14.45
N HIS A 77 13.51 -20.41 14.48
CA HIS A 77 12.38 -21.25 14.88
C HIS A 77 12.42 -21.70 16.36
N ARG A 78 13.46 -21.38 17.11
CA ARG A 78 13.47 -21.72 18.55
C ARG A 78 12.35 -21.02 19.29
N ALA A 79 11.57 -21.77 20.02
CA ALA A 79 10.53 -21.28 20.90
C ALA A 79 11.00 -21.24 22.37
N GLU A 80 10.31 -20.45 23.18
CA GLU A 80 10.50 -20.41 24.62
C GLU A 80 9.44 -21.28 25.31
N LYS A 81 9.79 -21.81 26.48
CA LYS A 81 8.83 -22.55 27.26
C LYS A 81 7.68 -21.63 27.68
N GLY A 82 6.45 -21.97 27.22
CA GLY A 82 5.26 -21.17 27.47
C GLY A 82 4.80 -20.34 26.25
N ASP A 83 5.55 -20.32 25.16
CA ASP A 83 5.02 -19.78 23.90
C ASP A 83 3.81 -20.63 23.46
N PRO A 84 2.66 -20.01 23.09
CA PRO A 84 1.42 -20.75 22.86
C PRO A 84 1.46 -21.76 21.71
N ASP A 85 2.35 -21.54 20.74
CA ASP A 85 2.55 -22.37 19.55
C ASP A 85 3.85 -23.20 19.58
N ALA A 86 4.49 -23.25 20.77
CA ALA A 86 5.68 -24.06 20.97
C ALA A 86 5.35 -25.56 21.02
N PHE A 87 6.16 -26.36 20.36
CA PHE A 87 6.05 -27.82 20.39
C PHE A 87 7.42 -28.50 20.29
N GLU A 88 7.49 -29.71 20.83
CA GLU A 88 8.70 -30.52 20.76
C GLU A 88 8.85 -31.17 19.38
N HIS A 89 9.99 -31.01 18.75
CA HIS A 89 10.31 -31.57 17.45
C HIS A 89 11.74 -32.07 17.41
N ASN A 90 11.91 -33.39 17.38
CA ASN A 90 13.23 -34.05 17.34
C ASN A 90 14.21 -33.57 18.44
N GLY A 91 13.72 -33.37 19.65
CA GLY A 91 14.50 -32.92 20.81
C GLY A 91 14.71 -31.40 20.88
N PHE A 92 14.02 -30.62 20.07
CA PHE A 92 14.05 -29.16 20.08
C PHE A 92 12.67 -28.57 20.33
N LEU A 93 12.59 -27.56 21.16
CA LEU A 93 11.36 -26.77 21.35
C LEU A 93 11.34 -25.69 20.26
N ILE A 94 10.38 -25.77 19.35
CA ILE A 94 10.29 -24.87 18.22
C ILE A 94 8.86 -24.32 18.00
N SER A 95 8.77 -23.23 17.23
CA SER A 95 7.53 -22.70 16.66
C SER A 95 7.63 -22.67 15.13
N VAL A 96 6.52 -22.97 14.44
CA VAL A 96 6.42 -22.81 12.98
C VAL A 96 6.38 -21.33 12.62
N ILE A 97 5.72 -20.51 13.44
CA ILE A 97 5.57 -19.08 13.19
C ILE A 97 6.78 -18.32 13.72
N VAL A 98 7.53 -17.72 12.79
CA VAL A 98 8.59 -16.76 13.14
C VAL A 98 7.93 -15.37 13.22
N SER A 99 7.98 -14.78 14.39
CA SER A 99 7.36 -13.51 14.74
C SER A 99 8.36 -12.35 14.72
N PRO A 100 7.92 -11.10 14.88
CA PRO A 100 8.82 -9.97 15.15
C PRO A 100 9.71 -10.15 16.38
N LYS A 101 9.26 -10.88 17.43
CA LYS A 101 10.08 -11.24 18.61
C LYS A 101 11.35 -11.98 18.19
N ASP A 102 11.21 -12.94 17.29
CA ASP A 102 12.32 -13.77 16.82
C ASP A 102 13.30 -12.97 15.96
N CYS A 103 12.77 -12.17 15.03
CA CYS A 103 13.57 -11.27 14.20
C CYS A 103 14.33 -10.24 15.04
N GLY A 104 13.69 -9.76 16.10
CA GLY A 104 14.23 -8.76 17.05
C GLY A 104 15.47 -9.21 17.80
N ARG A 105 15.73 -10.51 17.91
CA ARG A 105 16.97 -11.02 18.52
C ARG A 105 18.24 -10.47 17.85
N CYS A 106 18.14 -10.12 16.55
CA CYS A 106 19.24 -9.54 15.76
C CYS A 106 18.85 -8.20 15.10
N HIS A 107 17.55 -7.96 14.82
CA HIS A 107 17.03 -6.82 14.04
C HIS A 107 16.11 -5.92 14.89
N GLN A 108 16.49 -5.63 16.16
CA GLN A 108 15.64 -4.91 17.10
C GLN A 108 15.21 -3.54 16.59
N LYS A 109 16.12 -2.78 15.96
CA LYS A 109 15.80 -1.46 15.38
C LYS A 109 14.65 -1.54 14.37
N GLN A 110 14.71 -2.51 13.43
CA GLN A 110 13.71 -2.70 12.40
C GLN A 110 12.35 -3.13 12.99
N VAL A 111 12.40 -3.97 14.02
CA VAL A 111 11.20 -4.38 14.75
C VAL A 111 10.56 -3.19 15.48
N ASP A 112 11.35 -2.35 16.14
CA ASP A 112 10.85 -1.16 16.85
C ASP A 112 10.21 -0.15 15.89
N GLU A 113 10.84 0.09 14.74
CA GLU A 113 10.30 0.97 13.70
C GLU A 113 8.98 0.43 13.13
N GLN A 114 8.93 -0.87 12.82
CA GLN A 114 7.74 -1.54 12.27
C GLN A 114 6.60 -1.59 13.29
N LYS A 115 6.89 -1.88 14.57
CA LYS A 115 5.91 -1.98 15.66
C LYS A 115 5.04 -0.72 15.79
N GLY A 116 5.63 0.46 15.62
CA GLY A 116 4.93 1.74 15.65
C GLY A 116 4.16 2.06 14.36
N SER A 117 4.42 1.36 13.26
CA SER A 117 3.86 1.68 11.95
C SER A 117 2.39 1.26 11.79
N HIS A 118 1.71 1.84 10.79
CA HIS A 118 0.38 1.39 10.39
C HIS A 118 0.36 -0.07 9.93
N HIS A 119 1.46 -0.58 9.37
CA HIS A 119 1.56 -1.96 8.94
C HIS A 119 1.42 -2.96 10.09
N ALA A 120 2.02 -2.68 11.25
CA ALA A 120 1.86 -3.56 12.41
C ALA A 120 0.39 -3.63 12.89
N LYS A 121 -0.38 -2.57 12.65
CA LYS A 121 -1.77 -2.43 13.08
C LYS A 121 -2.78 -2.79 11.98
N ALA A 122 -2.32 -3.24 10.80
CA ALA A 122 -3.17 -3.45 9.64
C ALA A 122 -4.31 -4.46 9.90
N GLY A 123 -4.08 -5.48 10.73
CA GLY A 123 -5.12 -6.42 11.14
C GLY A 123 -6.27 -5.78 11.92
N GLN A 124 -6.00 -4.70 12.66
CA GLN A 124 -7.04 -3.96 13.40
C GLN A 124 -7.86 -3.03 12.49
N ILE A 125 -7.30 -2.61 11.35
CA ILE A 125 -8.02 -1.78 10.37
C ILE A 125 -9.21 -2.55 9.79
N LEU A 126 -9.16 -3.87 9.76
CA LEU A 126 -10.29 -4.70 9.33
C LEU A 126 -11.53 -4.58 10.22
N ALA A 127 -11.41 -4.06 11.43
CA ALA A 127 -12.56 -3.74 12.28
C ALA A 127 -13.27 -2.42 11.88
N SER A 128 -12.78 -1.73 10.85
CA SER A 128 -13.41 -0.52 10.33
C SER A 128 -14.60 -0.82 9.41
N LEU A 129 -15.45 0.17 9.21
CA LEU A 129 -16.64 0.07 8.38
C LEU A 129 -16.32 -0.28 6.90
N ASP A 130 -15.11 0.04 6.45
CA ASP A 130 -14.63 -0.30 5.10
C ASP A 130 -14.69 -1.80 4.79
N ASN A 131 -14.63 -2.64 5.82
CA ASN A 131 -14.64 -4.09 5.69
C ASN A 131 -15.99 -4.73 5.98
N TYR A 132 -16.99 -3.92 6.33
CA TYR A 132 -18.34 -4.42 6.63
C TYR A 132 -18.90 -5.29 5.50
N LEU A 133 -18.72 -4.86 4.26
CA LEU A 133 -19.15 -5.62 3.08
C LEU A 133 -18.43 -6.97 2.95
N GLY A 134 -17.14 -7.02 3.25
CA GLY A 134 -16.37 -8.26 3.24
C GLY A 134 -16.89 -9.26 4.27
N GLU A 135 -17.18 -8.80 5.49
CA GLU A 135 -17.70 -9.64 6.57
C GLU A 135 -19.16 -10.07 6.35
N VAL A 136 -20.03 -9.14 5.94
CA VAL A 136 -21.47 -9.40 5.80
C VAL A 136 -21.80 -10.12 4.50
N VAL A 137 -21.23 -9.68 3.39
CA VAL A 137 -21.52 -10.25 2.05
C VAL A 137 -20.72 -11.51 1.79
N GLY A 138 -19.40 -11.47 2.03
CA GLY A 138 -18.49 -12.57 1.76
C GLY A 138 -18.36 -13.57 2.91
N GLY A 139 -18.52 -13.12 4.14
CA GLY A 139 -18.34 -13.89 5.35
C GLY A 139 -16.90 -14.41 5.55
N PRO A 140 -16.71 -15.35 6.50
CA PRO A 140 -15.39 -15.87 6.85
C PRO A 140 -14.56 -16.41 5.68
N PRO A 141 -15.12 -17.08 4.67
CA PRO A 141 -14.32 -17.54 3.52
C PRO A 141 -13.67 -16.41 2.73
N ALA A 142 -14.41 -15.33 2.42
CA ALA A 142 -13.89 -14.19 1.68
C ALA A 142 -12.85 -13.41 2.51
N VAL A 143 -13.09 -13.29 3.81
CA VAL A 143 -12.12 -12.65 4.72
C VAL A 143 -10.83 -13.46 4.79
N ALA A 144 -10.90 -14.78 4.91
CA ALA A 144 -9.72 -15.65 5.04
C ALA A 144 -8.83 -15.63 3.79
N VAL A 145 -9.41 -15.68 2.59
CA VAL A 145 -8.63 -15.74 1.33
C VAL A 145 -8.36 -14.35 0.72
N GLY A 146 -9.12 -13.34 1.13
CA GLY A 146 -9.01 -11.95 0.68
C GLY A 146 -8.35 -11.04 1.72
N CYS A 147 -9.17 -10.41 2.55
CA CYS A 147 -8.76 -9.34 3.48
C CYS A 147 -7.56 -9.74 4.36
N MET A 148 -7.61 -10.93 4.95
CA MET A 148 -6.61 -11.42 5.88
C MET A 148 -5.24 -11.64 5.22
N GLN A 149 -5.18 -11.91 3.92
CA GLN A 149 -3.91 -12.14 3.22
C GLN A 149 -3.07 -10.87 3.07
N CYS A 150 -3.71 -9.71 3.04
CA CYS A 150 -3.05 -8.41 3.02
C CYS A 150 -2.93 -7.81 4.43
N HIS A 151 -4.03 -7.72 5.15
CA HIS A 151 -4.11 -7.03 6.44
C HIS A 151 -3.62 -7.87 7.62
N GLY A 152 -3.77 -9.19 7.56
CA GLY A 152 -3.55 -10.07 8.69
C GLY A 152 -4.77 -10.14 9.62
N SER A 153 -4.71 -11.06 10.56
CA SER A 153 -5.65 -11.23 11.65
C SER A 153 -4.97 -11.94 12.81
N GLN A 154 -5.68 -12.18 13.90
CA GLN A 154 -5.17 -12.95 15.02
C GLN A 154 -5.06 -14.44 14.65
N ILE A 155 -3.88 -15.03 14.84
CA ILE A 155 -3.70 -16.47 14.72
C ILE A 155 -4.17 -17.13 16.01
N LYS A 156 -5.06 -18.11 15.89
CA LYS A 156 -5.54 -18.91 17.01
C LYS A 156 -4.83 -20.25 17.05
N VAL A 157 -4.37 -20.63 18.24
CA VAL A 157 -3.78 -21.94 18.52
C VAL A 157 -4.82 -22.79 19.21
N GLN A 158 -5.06 -23.99 18.70
CA GLN A 158 -5.98 -24.97 19.28
C GLN A 158 -5.29 -25.81 20.35
N PRO A 159 -6.04 -26.50 21.22
CA PRO A 159 -5.45 -27.47 22.14
C PRO A 159 -4.56 -28.47 21.38
N GLY A 160 -3.34 -28.70 21.91
CA GLY A 160 -2.35 -29.54 21.25
C GLY A 160 -1.39 -28.79 20.30
N GLY A 161 -1.45 -27.44 20.25
CA GLY A 161 -0.48 -26.62 19.54
C GLY A 161 -0.74 -26.45 18.04
N ASN A 162 -1.82 -27.03 17.50
CA ASN A 162 -2.21 -26.87 16.11
C ASN A 162 -2.84 -25.50 15.85
N PHE A 163 -2.65 -24.98 14.64
CA PHE A 163 -3.28 -23.72 14.24
C PHE A 163 -4.73 -23.94 13.80
N ASP A 164 -5.61 -23.00 14.17
CA ASP A 164 -6.97 -22.96 13.69
C ASP A 164 -6.98 -22.68 12.17
N PRO A 165 -7.52 -23.58 11.33
CA PRO A 165 -7.54 -23.40 9.88
C PRO A 165 -8.29 -22.15 9.41
N ALA A 166 -9.17 -21.57 10.21
CA ALA A 166 -9.86 -20.33 9.90
C ALA A 166 -8.92 -19.10 10.01
N THR A 167 -7.79 -19.22 10.69
CA THR A 167 -6.85 -18.14 10.94
C THR A 167 -5.44 -18.39 10.41
N TRP A 168 -5.17 -19.60 9.90
CA TRP A 168 -3.88 -20.00 9.32
C TRP A 168 -4.11 -20.88 8.08
N PRO A 169 -3.40 -20.66 6.96
CA PRO A 169 -2.28 -19.72 6.72
C PRO A 169 -2.68 -18.24 6.77
N ASN A 170 -1.78 -17.40 7.29
CA ASN A 170 -1.96 -15.96 7.44
C ASN A 170 -0.66 -15.23 7.07
N SER A 171 -0.65 -14.58 5.92
CA SER A 171 0.53 -13.88 5.38
C SER A 171 0.48 -12.36 5.54
N GLY A 172 -0.62 -11.84 6.10
CA GLY A 172 -0.88 -10.41 6.18
C GLY A 172 0.14 -9.65 7.03
N ILE A 173 0.39 -8.41 6.63
CA ILE A 173 1.43 -7.56 7.23
C ILE A 173 1.18 -7.23 8.72
N GLY A 174 -0.08 -7.11 9.11
CA GLY A 174 -0.52 -6.83 10.49
C GLY A 174 -0.97 -8.06 11.26
N ARG A 175 -0.44 -9.22 10.92
CA ARG A 175 -0.71 -10.48 11.62
C ARG A 175 -0.46 -10.34 13.12
N ILE A 176 -1.39 -10.80 13.95
CA ILE A 176 -1.25 -10.89 15.40
C ILE A 176 -0.80 -12.31 15.71
N ASN A 177 0.43 -12.44 16.19
CA ASN A 177 1.10 -13.72 16.39
C ASN A 177 0.67 -14.36 17.72
N PRO A 178 0.81 -15.69 17.88
CA PRO A 178 0.47 -16.39 19.13
C PRO A 178 1.21 -15.85 20.35
N ASP A 179 2.45 -15.37 20.20
CA ASP A 179 3.24 -14.74 21.25
C ASP A 179 2.80 -13.29 21.60
N GLY A 180 1.71 -12.80 21.02
CA GLY A 180 1.15 -11.47 21.24
C GLY A 180 1.83 -10.35 20.46
N THR A 181 2.87 -10.62 19.67
CA THR A 181 3.51 -9.61 18.82
C THR A 181 2.67 -9.32 17.57
N TRP A 182 2.82 -8.11 17.02
CA TRP A 182 2.09 -7.65 15.85
C TRP A 182 3.01 -7.45 14.67
N GLY A 183 2.58 -7.93 13.52
CA GLY A 183 3.26 -7.75 12.26
C GLY A 183 3.86 -9.03 11.69
N SER A 184 4.24 -8.93 10.43
CA SER A 184 4.87 -10.03 9.69
C SER A 184 6.00 -9.50 8.82
N CYS A 185 7.23 -9.67 9.25
CA CYS A 185 8.42 -9.30 8.46
C CYS A 185 8.45 -10.05 7.12
N THR A 186 7.92 -11.28 7.11
CA THR A 186 7.84 -12.12 5.91
C THR A 186 6.80 -11.67 4.88
N ALA A 187 6.00 -10.68 5.21
CA ALA A 187 5.13 -10.03 4.22
C ALA A 187 5.95 -9.29 3.14
N CYS A 188 7.13 -8.74 3.48
CA CYS A 188 8.03 -8.07 2.54
C CYS A 188 9.27 -8.92 2.25
N HIS A 189 9.87 -9.54 3.27
CA HIS A 189 11.03 -10.43 3.17
C HIS A 189 10.57 -11.89 3.05
N THR A 190 10.21 -12.33 1.86
CA THR A 190 9.65 -13.67 1.67
C THR A 190 10.62 -14.76 2.15
N ARG A 191 10.11 -15.64 3.01
CA ARG A 191 10.80 -16.82 3.52
C ARG A 191 11.01 -17.84 2.39
N HIS A 192 12.12 -18.52 2.31
CA HIS A 192 13.27 -18.52 3.23
C HIS A 192 14.46 -17.80 2.62
N ARG A 193 14.26 -17.17 1.46
CA ARG A 193 15.28 -16.36 0.77
C ARG A 193 15.62 -15.07 1.51
N PHE A 194 14.62 -14.42 2.11
CA PHE A 194 14.73 -13.12 2.79
C PHE A 194 15.47 -12.06 1.95
N SER A 195 15.17 -12.01 0.66
CA SER A 195 15.86 -11.14 -0.28
C SER A 195 15.56 -9.66 0.01
N VAL A 196 16.62 -8.87 0.15
CA VAL A 196 16.52 -7.41 0.26
C VAL A 196 16.10 -6.81 -1.08
N GLU A 197 16.63 -7.36 -2.19
CA GLU A 197 16.22 -6.97 -3.54
C GLU A 197 14.71 -7.11 -3.73
N GLN A 198 14.15 -8.28 -3.39
CA GLN A 198 12.71 -8.52 -3.50
C GLN A 198 11.90 -7.51 -2.67
N ALA A 199 12.33 -7.22 -1.42
CA ALA A 199 11.64 -6.26 -0.56
C ALA A 199 11.70 -4.81 -1.09
N ARG A 200 12.70 -4.47 -1.92
CA ARG A 200 12.87 -3.14 -2.54
C ARG A 200 12.13 -3.00 -3.86
N ARG A 201 11.71 -4.10 -4.49
CA ARG A 201 10.92 -4.08 -5.73
C ARG A 201 9.50 -3.55 -5.47
N PRO A 202 8.91 -2.80 -6.39
CA PRO A 202 7.51 -2.34 -6.27
C PRO A 202 6.51 -3.48 -6.04
N ASP A 203 6.77 -4.65 -6.61
CA ASP A 203 5.92 -5.84 -6.48
C ASP A 203 5.74 -6.30 -5.02
N ALA A 204 6.75 -6.09 -4.16
CA ALA A 204 6.64 -6.42 -2.75
C ALA A 204 5.54 -5.61 -2.04
N CYS A 205 5.31 -4.38 -2.48
CA CYS A 205 4.26 -3.50 -1.99
C CYS A 205 2.95 -3.72 -2.77
N GLY A 206 3.07 -3.81 -4.09
CA GLY A 206 1.97 -3.90 -5.03
C GLY A 206 1.06 -5.11 -4.86
N LYS A 207 1.54 -6.21 -4.26
CA LYS A 207 0.69 -7.37 -3.95
C LYS A 207 -0.46 -7.08 -2.95
N CYS A 208 -0.35 -5.97 -2.20
CA CYS A 208 -1.37 -5.50 -1.26
C CYS A 208 -1.88 -4.10 -1.61
N HIS A 209 -1.01 -3.24 -2.16
CA HIS A 209 -1.34 -1.88 -2.57
C HIS A 209 -1.77 -1.84 -4.04
N LEU A 210 -2.98 -2.37 -4.30
CA LEU A 210 -3.61 -2.47 -5.62
C LEU A 210 -5.13 -2.45 -5.46
N GLY A 211 -5.83 -2.30 -6.55
CA GLY A 211 -7.29 -2.41 -6.60
C GLY A 211 -8.03 -1.06 -6.60
N PRO A 212 -9.36 -1.08 -6.53
CA PRO A 212 -10.17 0.10 -6.84
C PRO A 212 -10.04 1.25 -5.85
N ASP A 213 -9.68 0.98 -4.59
CA ASP A 213 -9.65 1.95 -3.50
C ASP A 213 -8.24 2.46 -3.17
N HIS A 214 -7.19 1.72 -3.50
CA HIS A 214 -5.80 2.07 -3.20
C HIS A 214 -4.84 1.57 -4.28
N PRO A 215 -4.99 2.00 -5.55
CA PRO A 215 -4.29 1.49 -6.72
C PRO A 215 -2.86 2.00 -6.83
N GLN A 216 -2.08 1.96 -5.74
CA GLN A 216 -0.74 2.55 -5.78
C GLN A 216 0.18 1.85 -6.78
N MET A 217 0.02 0.53 -6.98
CA MET A 217 0.83 -0.20 -7.96
C MET A 217 0.48 0.20 -9.40
N GLU A 218 -0.79 0.34 -9.70
CA GLU A 218 -1.29 0.77 -11.00
C GLU A 218 -0.83 2.20 -11.31
N VAL A 219 -1.05 3.12 -10.36
CA VAL A 219 -0.61 4.52 -10.47
C VAL A 219 0.91 4.62 -10.63
N TYR A 220 1.68 3.82 -9.88
CA TYR A 220 3.13 3.78 -10.00
C TYR A 220 3.57 3.34 -11.39
N LYS A 221 2.96 2.28 -11.94
CA LYS A 221 3.29 1.74 -13.28
C LYS A 221 3.08 2.75 -14.40
N GLU A 222 2.03 3.56 -14.35
CA GLU A 222 1.80 4.61 -15.35
C GLU A 222 2.65 5.86 -15.15
N SER A 223 3.21 6.05 -13.95
CA SER A 223 4.07 7.19 -13.65
C SER A 223 5.40 7.11 -14.39
N LYS A 224 6.05 8.27 -14.60
CA LYS A 224 7.40 8.29 -15.16
C LYS A 224 8.41 7.49 -14.31
N HIS A 225 8.22 7.43 -13.01
CA HIS A 225 9.05 6.64 -12.11
C HIS A 225 8.91 5.14 -12.38
N GLY A 226 7.68 4.64 -12.54
CA GLY A 226 7.42 3.25 -12.86
C GLY A 226 7.94 2.85 -14.24
N ILE A 227 7.74 3.71 -15.25
CA ILE A 227 8.27 3.49 -16.60
C ILE A 227 9.80 3.41 -16.58
N LEU A 228 10.47 4.31 -15.85
CA LEU A 228 11.93 4.29 -15.71
C LEU A 228 12.41 3.05 -14.92
N TYR A 229 11.66 2.63 -13.91
CA TYR A 229 11.94 1.41 -13.17
C TYR A 229 11.99 0.19 -14.10
N GLU A 230 10.97 -0.01 -14.93
CA GLU A 230 10.94 -1.11 -15.89
C GLU A 230 12.07 -1.06 -16.90
N ALA A 231 12.42 0.14 -17.37
CA ALA A 231 13.49 0.34 -18.34
C ALA A 231 14.91 0.11 -17.76
N PHE A 232 15.11 0.38 -16.46
CA PHE A 232 16.45 0.44 -15.87
C PHE A 232 16.58 -0.29 -14.52
N ARG A 233 15.71 -1.23 -14.21
CA ARG A 233 15.71 -1.95 -12.92
C ARG A 233 17.06 -2.58 -12.56
N ASP A 234 17.81 -3.05 -13.55
CA ASP A 234 19.11 -3.68 -13.35
C ASP A 234 20.20 -2.68 -12.89
N LYS A 235 19.95 -1.37 -13.03
CA LYS A 235 20.86 -0.30 -12.59
C LYS A 235 20.59 0.20 -11.17
N LEU A 236 19.58 -0.36 -10.48
CA LEU A 236 19.15 0.11 -9.16
C LEU A 236 19.95 -0.50 -8.00
N ASN A 237 20.84 -1.44 -8.25
CA ASN A 237 21.68 -2.05 -7.22
C ASN A 237 20.90 -2.58 -6.00
N MET A 238 19.69 -3.12 -6.23
CA MET A 238 18.72 -3.43 -5.16
C MET A 238 19.19 -4.51 -4.18
N ASP A 239 20.15 -5.33 -4.55
CA ASP A 239 20.72 -6.35 -3.66
C ASP A 239 21.88 -5.84 -2.79
N ARG A 240 22.31 -4.57 -2.91
CA ARG A 240 23.39 -4.05 -2.05
C ARG A 240 22.97 -3.93 -0.59
N GLU A 241 23.94 -4.09 0.32
CA GLU A 241 23.73 -3.93 1.75
C GLU A 241 23.30 -2.49 2.09
N THR A 242 24.05 -1.49 1.60
CA THR A 242 23.67 -0.08 1.66
C THR A 242 22.89 0.30 0.39
N TRP A 243 21.87 1.12 0.55
CA TRP A 243 21.02 1.55 -0.57
C TRP A 243 20.54 2.97 -0.35
N VAL A 244 21.44 3.92 -0.58
CA VAL A 244 21.25 5.36 -0.36
C VAL A 244 20.86 6.01 -1.67
N VAL A 245 19.70 6.67 -1.72
CA VAL A 245 19.22 7.38 -2.91
C VAL A 245 20.16 8.53 -3.26
N GLY A 246 20.44 8.69 -4.54
CA GLY A 246 21.38 9.68 -5.06
C GLY A 246 22.85 9.31 -4.93
N LYS A 247 23.19 8.23 -4.19
CA LYS A 247 24.56 7.75 -3.99
C LYS A 247 24.77 6.34 -4.56
N ASP A 248 24.00 5.37 -4.08
CA ASP A 248 24.13 3.97 -4.49
C ASP A 248 23.34 3.68 -5.77
N TYR A 249 22.34 4.49 -6.06
CA TYR A 249 21.54 4.47 -7.29
C TYR A 249 20.95 5.86 -7.57
N THR A 250 20.78 6.19 -8.85
CA THR A 250 20.35 7.52 -9.34
C THR A 250 19.22 7.42 -10.37
N THR A 251 18.79 6.21 -10.68
CA THR A 251 17.75 5.98 -11.69
C THR A 251 16.35 6.11 -11.06
N ALA A 252 15.41 5.33 -11.40
CA ALA A 252 14.03 5.42 -10.91
C ALA A 252 13.88 5.08 -9.43
N PRO A 253 13.10 5.84 -8.66
CA PRO A 253 12.72 5.44 -7.32
C PRO A 253 11.70 4.30 -7.36
N THR A 254 11.76 3.41 -6.37
CA THR A 254 10.71 2.44 -6.07
C THR A 254 9.86 2.91 -4.88
N CYS A 255 8.81 2.16 -4.53
CA CYS A 255 8.02 2.46 -3.32
C CYS A 255 8.92 2.54 -2.07
N SER A 256 9.83 1.57 -1.93
CA SER A 256 10.79 1.55 -0.81
C SER A 256 11.77 2.71 -0.84
N THR A 257 12.09 3.28 -2.00
CA THR A 257 12.92 4.51 -2.09
C THR A 257 12.27 5.66 -1.35
N CYS A 258 11.02 5.95 -1.67
CA CYS A 258 10.30 7.09 -1.07
C CYS A 258 9.98 6.85 0.41
N HIS A 259 9.53 5.65 0.75
CA HIS A 259 8.99 5.37 2.08
C HIS A 259 10.02 4.87 3.09
N MET A 260 11.12 4.23 2.66
CA MET A 260 12.00 3.50 3.55
C MET A 260 13.49 3.76 3.37
N SER A 261 13.93 4.19 2.18
CA SER A 261 15.35 4.27 1.83
C SER A 261 16.11 5.31 2.65
N ALA A 262 17.40 5.06 2.86
CA ALA A 262 18.31 6.06 3.37
C ALA A 262 18.59 7.14 2.32
N THR A 263 18.90 8.35 2.81
CA THR A 263 19.47 9.45 2.05
C THR A 263 20.86 9.78 2.63
N PRO A 264 21.62 10.70 2.08
CA PRO A 264 22.86 11.14 2.71
C PRO A 264 22.69 11.73 4.12
N THR A 265 21.49 12.23 4.46
CA THR A 265 21.19 12.92 5.71
C THR A 265 20.28 12.19 6.66
N GLN A 266 19.55 11.16 6.19
CA GLN A 266 18.67 10.35 7.04
C GLN A 266 18.86 8.84 6.79
N GLY A 267 18.72 8.04 7.86
CA GLY A 267 18.80 6.59 7.78
C GLY A 267 17.60 5.94 7.10
N ALA A 268 17.74 4.65 6.76
CA ALA A 268 16.60 3.83 6.35
C ALA A 268 15.64 3.62 7.52
N THR A 269 14.34 3.50 7.23
CA THR A 269 13.28 3.27 8.22
C THR A 269 12.38 2.10 7.80
N HIS A 270 11.83 1.37 8.78
CA HIS A 270 10.76 0.39 8.60
C HIS A 270 9.39 0.94 9.04
N ASP A 271 9.32 2.21 9.42
CA ASP A 271 8.05 2.94 9.51
C ASP A 271 7.70 3.58 8.17
N VAL A 272 7.00 2.83 7.33
CA VAL A 272 6.63 3.27 5.97
C VAL A 272 5.73 4.51 5.94
N GLY A 273 5.10 4.84 7.08
CA GLY A 273 4.23 6.01 7.23
C GLY A 273 4.96 7.28 7.69
N GLU A 274 6.20 7.18 8.13
CA GLU A 274 6.93 8.28 8.79
C GLU A 274 7.01 9.56 7.94
N ARG A 275 7.17 9.40 6.61
CA ARG A 275 7.33 10.50 5.65
C ARG A 275 6.04 10.97 5.00
N ILE A 276 4.88 10.39 5.38
CA ILE A 276 3.58 10.72 4.80
C ILE A 276 2.97 11.90 5.55
N SER A 277 2.77 13.02 4.87
CA SER A 277 2.21 14.25 5.45
C SER A 277 0.71 14.41 5.25
N TRP A 278 0.07 13.59 4.40
CA TRP A 278 -1.36 13.61 4.14
C TRP A 278 -1.99 12.25 4.39
N THR A 279 -3.20 12.20 4.96
CA THR A 279 -4.04 11.02 4.82
C THR A 279 -4.83 11.08 3.52
N LEU A 280 -4.84 10.00 2.74
CA LEU A 280 -5.59 9.92 1.48
C LEU A 280 -6.73 8.89 1.53
N ARG A 281 -6.92 8.22 2.68
CA ARG A 281 -7.93 7.17 2.86
C ARG A 281 -9.30 7.65 3.33
N PRO A 282 -9.43 8.57 4.31
CA PRO A 282 -10.71 9.06 4.75
C PRO A 282 -11.47 9.80 3.65
N ALA A 283 -12.75 9.99 3.85
CA ALA A 283 -13.58 10.79 2.95
C ALA A 283 -12.99 12.18 2.70
N ILE A 284 -12.48 12.82 3.76
CA ILE A 284 -11.81 14.15 3.68
C ILE A 284 -10.37 13.97 4.09
N SER A 285 -9.43 14.33 3.21
CA SER A 285 -8.00 14.26 3.49
C SER A 285 -7.54 15.42 4.37
N THR A 286 -6.63 15.11 5.29
CA THR A 286 -6.03 16.09 6.21
C THR A 286 -4.52 15.89 6.27
N LYS A 287 -3.78 16.98 6.54
CA LYS A 287 -2.37 16.89 6.90
C LYS A 287 -2.24 16.25 8.29
N LEU A 288 -1.23 15.42 8.47
CA LEU A 288 -1.08 14.59 9.66
C LEU A 288 0.21 14.87 10.40
N ASN A 289 0.09 15.28 11.66
CA ASN A 289 1.16 15.20 12.63
C ASN A 289 1.23 13.77 13.22
N MET A 290 2.38 13.37 13.75
CA MET A 290 2.56 12.06 14.38
C MET A 290 3.05 12.24 15.81
N VAL A 291 2.37 11.63 16.77
CA VAL A 291 2.84 11.48 18.14
C VAL A 291 3.49 10.12 18.30
N VAL A 292 4.68 10.10 18.86
CA VAL A 292 5.44 8.88 19.19
C VAL A 292 5.49 8.74 20.71
N TYR A 293 5.14 7.57 21.22
CA TYR A 293 5.14 7.28 22.64
C TYR A 293 6.35 6.45 23.07
N ASP A 294 6.63 6.39 24.37
CA ASP A 294 7.80 5.68 24.93
C ASP A 294 7.75 4.17 24.64
N ASP A 295 6.55 3.57 24.54
CA ASP A 295 6.34 2.16 24.19
C ASP A 295 6.38 1.90 22.67
N LEU A 296 6.83 2.90 21.89
CA LEU A 296 6.91 2.91 20.43
C LEU A 296 5.55 2.95 19.72
N TRP A 297 4.45 3.06 20.45
CA TRP A 297 3.16 3.34 19.84
C TRP A 297 3.17 4.68 19.12
N LYS A 298 2.47 4.79 18.01
CA LYS A 298 2.36 6.03 17.24
C LYS A 298 0.91 6.32 16.88
N GLU A 299 0.58 7.60 16.85
CA GLU A 299 -0.74 8.10 16.45
C GLU A 299 -0.62 9.28 15.53
N ASP A 300 -1.45 9.28 14.49
CA ASP A 300 -1.62 10.43 13.63
C ASP A 300 -2.69 11.36 14.20
N LEU A 301 -2.36 12.67 14.24
CA LEU A 301 -3.26 13.75 14.62
C LEU A 301 -3.45 14.69 13.44
N PRO A 302 -4.70 15.01 13.05
CA PRO A 302 -4.99 15.98 11.98
C PRO A 302 -4.40 17.36 12.27
N GLU A 303 -4.05 18.08 11.20
CA GLU A 303 -3.70 19.51 11.29
C GLU A 303 -4.77 20.28 12.07
N GLY A 304 -4.34 21.22 12.91
CA GLY A 304 -5.23 21.99 13.79
C GLY A 304 -5.55 21.31 15.13
N THR A 305 -5.19 20.01 15.31
CA THR A 305 -5.28 19.36 16.62
C THR A 305 -4.17 19.87 17.54
N ALA A 306 -4.50 20.17 18.79
CA ALA A 306 -3.50 20.52 19.81
C ALA A 306 -2.49 19.38 19.97
N LEU A 307 -1.20 19.70 19.87
CA LEU A 307 -0.14 18.73 19.97
C LEU A 307 0.34 18.61 21.42
N PRO A 308 0.49 17.39 21.93
CA PRO A 308 1.03 17.18 23.27
C PRO A 308 2.53 17.53 23.28
N LYS A 309 3.04 17.83 24.49
CA LYS A 309 4.45 18.13 24.69
C LYS A 309 5.25 16.84 24.96
N LYS A 310 6.52 16.85 24.57
CA LYS A 310 7.44 15.78 24.92
C LYS A 310 7.51 15.63 26.45
N GLY A 311 7.40 14.38 26.93
CA GLY A 311 7.38 14.03 28.35
C GLY A 311 6.01 14.11 29.01
N GLU A 312 4.97 14.57 28.31
CA GLU A 312 3.59 14.63 28.79
C GLU A 312 2.94 13.24 28.80
N ASP A 313 2.16 12.95 29.84
CA ASP A 313 1.34 11.75 29.91
C ASP A 313 -0.05 12.06 29.32
N VAL A 314 -0.39 11.41 28.22
CA VAL A 314 -1.66 11.64 27.50
C VAL A 314 -2.41 10.33 27.29
N LYS A 315 -3.75 10.45 27.19
CA LYS A 315 -4.61 9.32 26.87
C LYS A 315 -4.60 9.12 25.36
N ALA A 316 -4.04 8.02 24.91
CA ALA A 316 -4.00 7.62 23.50
C ALA A 316 -5.39 7.16 23.00
N LYS A 317 -5.56 7.07 21.66
CA LYS A 317 -6.86 6.67 21.04
C LYS A 317 -7.34 5.30 21.46
N ASP A 318 -6.44 4.39 21.83
CA ASP A 318 -6.78 3.06 22.38
C ASP A 318 -7.17 3.08 23.86
N GLY A 319 -7.28 4.27 24.47
CA GLY A 319 -7.69 4.49 25.85
C GLY A 319 -6.58 4.35 26.89
N LYS A 320 -5.36 3.96 26.51
CA LYS A 320 -4.21 3.82 27.42
C LYS A 320 -3.52 5.16 27.65
N THR A 321 -3.09 5.42 28.87
CA THR A 321 -2.21 6.57 29.16
C THR A 321 -0.79 6.22 28.77
N ARG A 322 -0.14 7.10 28.00
CA ARG A 322 1.24 6.95 27.52
C ARG A 322 2.00 8.25 27.64
N LYS A 323 3.30 8.13 27.85
CA LYS A 323 4.23 9.26 27.84
C LYS A 323 4.67 9.58 26.41
N VAL A 324 4.59 10.85 26.04
CA VAL A 324 5.01 11.35 24.72
C VAL A 324 6.54 11.35 24.63
N LYS A 325 7.09 10.56 23.74
CA LYS A 325 8.53 10.49 23.44
C LYS A 325 8.93 11.58 22.46
N ASP A 326 8.12 11.79 21.42
CA ASP A 326 8.39 12.77 20.37
C ASP A 326 7.13 13.14 19.59
N VAL A 327 7.16 14.28 18.89
CA VAL A 327 6.10 14.73 18.01
C VAL A 327 6.72 15.18 16.70
N LEU A 328 6.28 14.61 15.59
CA LEU A 328 6.66 14.99 14.24
C LEU A 328 5.50 15.73 13.58
N THR A 329 5.70 17.00 13.25
CA THR A 329 4.70 17.77 12.52
C THR A 329 4.59 17.30 11.07
N TRP A 330 3.47 17.61 10.40
CA TRP A 330 3.29 17.27 8.99
C TRP A 330 4.36 17.95 8.11
N GLN A 331 4.87 19.12 8.50
CA GLN A 331 5.97 19.81 7.84
C GLN A 331 7.25 18.99 7.92
N GLN A 332 7.63 18.55 9.12
CA GLN A 332 8.80 17.71 9.34
C GLN A 332 8.71 16.38 8.60
N ARG A 333 7.53 15.76 8.56
CA ARG A 333 7.29 14.52 7.77
C ARG A 333 7.49 14.79 6.27
N ARG A 334 6.99 15.93 5.77
CA ARG A 334 7.18 16.37 4.38
C ARG A 334 8.65 16.65 4.08
N GLU A 335 9.36 17.34 4.96
CA GLU A 335 10.80 17.61 4.82
C GLU A 335 11.61 16.33 4.67
N ARG A 336 11.28 15.28 5.41
CA ARG A 336 11.91 13.96 5.25
C ARG A 336 11.67 13.35 3.85
N MET A 337 10.49 13.55 3.27
CA MET A 337 10.21 13.12 1.90
C MET A 337 10.91 14.02 0.87
N LEU A 338 10.96 15.33 1.11
CA LEU A 338 11.70 16.28 0.25
C LEU A 338 13.17 15.91 0.16
N ASP A 339 13.78 15.49 1.25
CA ASP A 339 15.17 15.04 1.28
C ASP A 339 15.39 13.81 0.36
N VAL A 340 14.44 12.87 0.34
CA VAL A 340 14.48 11.75 -0.63
C VAL A 340 14.40 12.25 -2.07
N CYS A 341 13.46 13.15 -2.37
CA CYS A 341 13.26 13.70 -3.71
C CYS A 341 14.52 14.45 -4.19
N SER A 342 15.19 15.17 -3.28
CA SER A 342 16.39 15.97 -3.55
C SER A 342 17.60 15.15 -3.97
N GLY A 343 17.58 13.83 -3.72
CA GLY A 343 18.58 12.90 -4.26
C GLY A 343 18.63 12.86 -5.80
N CYS A 344 17.57 13.29 -6.49
CA CYS A 344 17.45 13.27 -7.96
C CYS A 344 16.90 14.57 -8.55
N HIS A 345 16.11 15.35 -7.80
CA HIS A 345 15.38 16.51 -8.30
C HIS A 345 15.84 17.83 -7.68
N ALA A 346 15.82 18.89 -8.48
CA ALA A 346 16.03 20.26 -7.98
C ALA A 346 14.86 20.73 -7.12
N GLY A 347 15.13 21.53 -6.09
CA GLY A 347 14.14 21.98 -5.12
C GLY A 347 12.92 22.69 -5.74
N GLY A 348 13.09 23.48 -6.79
CA GLY A 348 11.98 24.14 -7.50
C GLY A 348 10.99 23.17 -8.13
N GLN A 349 11.48 22.05 -8.68
CA GLN A 349 10.63 21.01 -9.25
C GLN A 349 9.83 20.32 -8.16
N VAL A 350 10.45 20.00 -7.03
CA VAL A 350 9.78 19.33 -5.90
C VAL A 350 8.76 20.25 -5.25
N ALA A 351 9.07 21.54 -5.10
CA ALA A 351 8.11 22.54 -4.60
C ALA A 351 6.89 22.67 -5.53
N GLY A 352 7.12 22.70 -6.85
CA GLY A 352 6.05 22.72 -7.86
C GLY A 352 5.16 21.48 -7.80
N PHE A 353 5.75 20.31 -7.66
CA PHE A 353 5.01 19.05 -7.47
C PHE A 353 4.11 19.11 -6.25
N TYR A 354 4.62 19.50 -5.08
CA TYR A 354 3.82 19.57 -3.86
C TYR A 354 2.71 20.61 -3.93
N LYS A 355 2.95 21.73 -4.60
CA LYS A 355 1.90 22.71 -4.84
C LYS A 355 0.74 22.12 -5.64
N GLN A 356 1.04 21.46 -6.76
CA GLN A 356 0.02 20.82 -7.62
C GLN A 356 -0.71 19.69 -6.88
N PHE A 357 0.02 18.87 -6.15
CA PHE A 357 -0.55 17.80 -5.33
C PHE A 357 -1.48 18.34 -4.25
N ASP A 358 -1.05 19.32 -3.46
CA ASP A 358 -1.86 19.93 -2.41
C ASP A 358 -3.13 20.58 -2.99
N GLU A 359 -3.01 21.29 -4.12
CA GLU A 359 -4.14 21.94 -4.79
C GLU A 359 -5.20 20.93 -5.26
N LEU A 360 -4.78 19.76 -5.80
CA LEU A 360 -5.74 18.72 -6.21
C LEU A 360 -6.43 18.08 -5.00
N VAL A 361 -5.69 17.80 -3.92
CA VAL A 361 -6.28 17.26 -2.69
C VAL A 361 -7.29 18.24 -2.08
N LEU A 362 -6.96 19.53 -2.04
CA LEU A 362 -7.86 20.56 -1.55
C LEU A 362 -9.09 20.72 -2.45
N LEU A 363 -8.90 20.71 -3.78
CA LEU A 363 -10.01 20.75 -4.73
C LEU A 363 -11.00 19.60 -4.48
N TYR A 364 -10.49 18.36 -4.34
CA TYR A 364 -11.34 17.22 -4.02
C TYR A 364 -12.07 17.42 -2.67
N ASN A 365 -11.34 17.80 -1.63
CA ASN A 365 -11.92 18.04 -0.32
C ASN A 365 -13.04 19.07 -0.34
N ASP A 366 -12.76 20.25 -0.92
CA ASP A 366 -13.66 21.38 -0.83
C ASP A 366 -14.84 21.25 -1.80
N LYS A 367 -14.58 20.75 -2.99
CA LYS A 367 -15.61 20.66 -4.03
C LYS A 367 -16.53 19.45 -3.88
N PHE A 368 -16.03 18.30 -3.40
CA PHE A 368 -16.80 17.06 -3.39
C PHE A 368 -16.95 16.46 -1.99
N ALA A 369 -15.83 16.21 -1.29
CA ALA A 369 -15.86 15.42 -0.06
C ALA A 369 -16.61 16.13 1.09
N ARG A 370 -16.33 17.42 1.35
CA ARG A 370 -16.99 18.19 2.41
C ARG A 370 -18.49 18.36 2.14
N PRO A 371 -18.93 18.79 0.93
CA PRO A 371 -20.35 18.86 0.60
C PRO A 371 -21.06 17.51 0.76
N ALA A 372 -20.52 16.42 0.18
CA ALA A 372 -21.13 15.12 0.28
C ALA A 372 -21.24 14.63 1.75
N THR A 373 -20.16 14.75 2.51
CA THR A 373 -20.14 14.35 3.94
C THR A 373 -21.15 15.17 4.76
N ALA A 374 -21.25 16.48 4.52
CA ALA A 374 -22.19 17.34 5.22
C ALA A 374 -23.65 16.98 4.90
N ILE A 375 -23.95 16.71 3.62
CA ILE A 375 -25.28 16.26 3.19
C ILE A 375 -25.66 14.94 3.84
N MET A 376 -24.76 13.94 3.82
CA MET A 376 -24.99 12.65 4.47
C MET A 376 -25.29 12.81 5.96
N ASN A 377 -24.48 13.61 6.67
CA ASN A 377 -24.70 13.88 8.08
C ASN A 377 -26.07 14.54 8.36
N ASP A 378 -26.46 15.54 7.57
CA ASP A 378 -27.76 16.20 7.72
C ASP A 378 -28.92 15.25 7.42
N LEU A 379 -28.77 14.33 6.44
CA LEU A 379 -29.78 13.31 6.14
C LEU A 379 -29.96 12.28 7.28
N TYR A 380 -28.87 11.83 7.91
CA TYR A 380 -28.92 10.99 9.12
C TYR A 380 -29.60 11.72 10.27
N GLN A 381 -29.24 12.99 10.52
CA GLN A 381 -29.87 13.81 11.56
C GLN A 381 -31.36 14.02 11.30
N ALA A 382 -31.75 14.21 10.05
CA ALA A 382 -33.15 14.33 9.63
C ALA A 382 -33.93 12.99 9.60
N LYS A 383 -33.26 11.89 9.96
CA LYS A 383 -33.81 10.53 9.91
C LYS A 383 -34.32 10.13 8.52
N LYS A 384 -33.67 10.63 7.47
CA LYS A 384 -33.93 10.28 6.08
C LYS A 384 -33.12 9.05 5.65
N LEU A 385 -32.05 8.76 6.36
CA LEU A 385 -31.26 7.54 6.28
C LEU A 385 -31.36 6.80 7.61
N THR A 386 -31.29 5.48 7.57
CA THR A 386 -31.26 4.64 8.77
C THR A 386 -29.84 4.58 9.34
N MET A 387 -29.69 4.00 10.53
CA MET A 387 -28.35 3.79 11.11
C MET A 387 -27.75 2.42 10.72
N ALA A 388 -28.50 1.62 9.96
CA ALA A 388 -27.97 0.38 9.41
C ALA A 388 -27.02 0.71 8.24
N PRO A 389 -25.79 0.24 8.24
CA PRO A 389 -24.85 0.61 7.18
C PRO A 389 -25.19 -0.09 5.86
N MET A 390 -25.09 0.66 4.76
CA MET A 390 -25.22 0.17 3.38
C MET A 390 -26.59 -0.41 3.01
N ASP A 391 -27.67 -0.02 3.70
CA ASP A 391 -29.02 -0.47 3.38
C ASP A 391 -29.75 0.50 2.42
N GLU A 392 -29.25 1.72 2.23
CA GLU A 392 -29.74 2.66 1.22
C GLU A 392 -28.76 2.85 0.06
N LYS A 393 -29.32 3.03 -1.14
CA LYS A 393 -28.54 3.22 -2.36
C LYS A 393 -27.57 4.43 -2.28
N LEU A 394 -28.01 5.53 -1.65
CA LEU A 394 -27.23 6.74 -1.49
C LEU A 394 -25.93 6.50 -0.70
N GLU A 395 -25.93 5.58 0.27
CA GLU A 395 -24.76 5.20 1.04
C GLU A 395 -23.69 4.53 0.16
N TRP A 396 -24.12 3.63 -0.75
CA TRP A 396 -23.22 3.01 -1.74
C TRP A 396 -22.64 4.05 -2.68
N THR A 397 -23.45 4.98 -3.19
CA THR A 397 -22.97 6.06 -4.05
C THR A 397 -21.99 6.97 -3.31
N TYR A 398 -22.26 7.31 -2.05
CA TYR A 398 -21.34 8.08 -1.22
C TYR A 398 -20.04 7.28 -0.96
N TYR A 399 -20.14 5.98 -0.71
CA TYR A 399 -18.97 5.11 -0.53
C TYR A 399 -18.08 5.10 -1.78
N GLU A 400 -18.65 4.94 -2.98
CA GLU A 400 -17.90 5.01 -4.25
C GLU A 400 -17.18 6.34 -4.40
N LEU A 401 -17.86 7.47 -4.16
CA LEU A 401 -17.31 8.81 -4.28
C LEU A 401 -16.02 9.00 -3.47
N TRP A 402 -15.99 8.56 -2.22
CA TRP A 402 -14.84 8.82 -1.37
C TRP A 402 -13.88 7.64 -1.27
N HIS A 403 -14.40 6.41 -1.19
CA HIS A 403 -13.61 5.22 -0.93
C HIS A 403 -12.85 4.74 -2.17
N HIS A 404 -13.46 4.82 -3.34
CA HIS A 404 -12.82 4.41 -4.61
C HIS A 404 -12.33 5.62 -5.40
N GLU A 405 -13.24 6.39 -5.96
CA GLU A 405 -12.93 7.46 -6.92
C GLU A 405 -12.06 8.58 -6.31
N GLY A 406 -12.45 9.08 -5.14
CA GLY A 406 -11.71 10.13 -4.44
C GLY A 406 -10.32 9.69 -3.97
N ARG A 407 -10.17 8.43 -3.54
CA ARG A 407 -8.86 7.88 -3.21
C ARG A 407 -7.98 7.76 -4.45
N ARG A 408 -8.52 7.25 -5.55
CA ARG A 408 -7.81 7.15 -6.85
C ARG A 408 -7.28 8.50 -7.29
N ALA A 409 -8.11 9.55 -7.27
CA ALA A 409 -7.72 10.91 -7.63
C ALA A 409 -6.51 11.39 -6.82
N ARG A 410 -6.55 11.21 -5.50
CA ARG A 410 -5.50 11.68 -4.58
C ARG A 410 -4.23 10.84 -4.67
N HIS A 411 -4.34 9.52 -4.88
CA HIS A 411 -3.18 8.66 -5.14
C HIS A 411 -2.55 8.99 -6.49
N GLY A 412 -3.35 9.22 -7.54
CA GLY A 412 -2.88 9.70 -8.84
C GLY A 412 -2.04 10.96 -8.73
N ALA A 413 -2.54 11.95 -7.99
CA ALA A 413 -1.80 13.19 -7.75
C ALA A 413 -0.52 12.97 -6.93
N SER A 414 -0.56 12.14 -5.89
CA SER A 414 0.59 11.92 -4.99
C SER A 414 1.77 11.22 -5.66
N MET A 415 1.52 10.43 -6.71
CA MET A 415 2.54 9.64 -7.41
C MET A 415 2.71 10.02 -8.89
N SER A 416 2.14 11.17 -9.31
CA SER A 416 2.22 11.67 -10.69
C SER A 416 1.66 10.69 -11.73
N GLY A 417 0.55 10.04 -11.43
CA GLY A 417 -0.24 9.22 -12.35
C GLY A 417 -1.38 10.02 -12.98
N PRO A 418 -1.25 10.50 -14.22
CA PRO A 418 -2.20 11.44 -14.82
C PRO A 418 -3.57 10.84 -15.08
N ASP A 419 -3.65 9.57 -15.45
CA ASP A 419 -4.91 8.88 -15.71
C ASP A 419 -5.72 8.73 -14.41
N TYR A 420 -5.08 8.28 -13.34
CA TYR A 420 -5.70 8.17 -12.02
C TYR A 420 -5.97 9.52 -11.35
N ALA A 421 -5.22 10.56 -11.68
CA ALA A 421 -5.54 11.91 -11.20
C ALA A 421 -6.78 12.48 -11.89
N TRP A 422 -6.95 12.22 -13.19
CA TRP A 422 -8.04 12.81 -13.98
C TRP A 422 -9.15 11.81 -14.31
N TRP A 423 -8.94 10.82 -15.21
CA TRP A 423 -10.02 9.99 -15.73
C TRP A 423 -10.62 9.05 -14.68
N HIS A 424 -9.80 8.22 -14.06
CA HIS A 424 -10.20 7.32 -12.97
C HIS A 424 -10.31 8.02 -11.60
N GLY A 425 -10.11 9.33 -11.56
CA GLY A 425 -10.14 10.14 -10.36
C GLY A 425 -11.17 11.26 -10.43
N ILE A 426 -10.73 12.51 -10.66
CA ILE A 426 -11.62 13.70 -10.57
C ILE A 426 -12.79 13.63 -11.57
N TYR A 427 -12.60 13.05 -12.75
CA TYR A 427 -13.68 12.87 -13.72
C TYR A 427 -14.75 11.90 -13.18
N ASP A 428 -14.34 10.73 -12.67
CA ASP A 428 -15.28 9.76 -12.11
C ASP A 428 -15.99 10.35 -10.90
N VAL A 429 -15.26 11.00 -9.97
CA VAL A 429 -15.85 11.73 -8.83
C VAL A 429 -16.91 12.73 -9.30
N ALA A 430 -16.59 13.55 -10.29
CA ALA A 430 -17.54 14.55 -10.80
C ALA A 430 -18.76 13.89 -11.46
N LYS A 431 -18.53 12.86 -12.28
CA LYS A 431 -19.59 12.10 -12.93
C LYS A 431 -20.55 11.51 -11.88
N THR A 432 -20.03 10.74 -10.92
CA THR A 432 -20.84 10.11 -9.86
C THR A 432 -21.54 11.17 -9.01
N PHE A 433 -20.85 12.24 -8.63
CA PHE A 433 -21.44 13.31 -7.82
C PHE A 433 -22.64 13.99 -8.51
N TYR A 434 -22.50 14.34 -9.79
CA TYR A 434 -23.57 15.07 -10.49
C TYR A 434 -24.67 14.18 -11.03
N THR A 435 -24.36 12.96 -11.47
CA THR A 435 -25.32 12.08 -12.15
C THR A 435 -25.97 11.02 -11.25
N HIS A 436 -25.40 10.76 -10.09
CA HIS A 436 -25.93 9.79 -9.12
C HIS A 436 -26.19 10.42 -7.76
N PHE A 437 -25.16 10.96 -7.08
CA PHE A 437 -25.29 11.46 -5.71
C PHE A 437 -26.35 12.56 -5.59
N ILE A 438 -26.29 13.63 -6.39
CA ILE A 438 -27.29 14.72 -6.34
C ILE A 438 -28.72 14.23 -6.63
N PRO A 439 -29.00 13.45 -7.69
CA PRO A 439 -30.33 12.88 -7.91
C PRO A 439 -30.83 11.99 -6.76
N GLU A 440 -29.98 11.18 -6.17
CA GLU A 440 -30.33 10.31 -5.05
C GLU A 440 -30.58 11.09 -3.76
N VAL A 441 -29.82 12.15 -3.49
CA VAL A 441 -30.13 13.11 -2.41
C VAL A 441 -31.53 13.69 -2.57
N LYS A 442 -31.92 14.09 -3.79
CA LYS A 442 -33.28 14.61 -4.05
C LYS A 442 -34.34 13.55 -3.79
N GLN A 443 -34.10 12.31 -4.16
CA GLN A 443 -35.01 11.20 -3.94
C GLN A 443 -35.18 10.88 -2.45
N VAL A 444 -34.08 10.80 -1.70
CA VAL A 444 -34.06 10.45 -0.27
C VAL A 444 -34.62 11.59 0.60
N ALA A 445 -34.14 12.80 0.38
CA ALA A 445 -34.55 13.95 1.17
C ALA A 445 -36.01 14.36 0.90
N GLY A 446 -36.44 14.30 -0.37
CA GLY A 446 -37.69 14.91 -0.83
C GLY A 446 -37.61 16.44 -0.77
N GLU A 447 -38.57 17.12 -1.44
CA GLU A 447 -38.70 18.58 -1.31
C GLU A 447 -39.49 18.94 -0.03
N PRO A 448 -39.15 20.03 0.70
CA PRO A 448 -38.16 21.05 0.38
C PRO A 448 -36.73 20.80 0.89
N LEU A 449 -36.50 19.71 1.65
CA LEU A 449 -35.21 19.46 2.29
C LEU A 449 -34.08 19.33 1.26
N ALA A 450 -34.30 18.63 0.15
CA ALA A 450 -33.32 18.50 -0.93
C ALA A 450 -32.82 19.84 -1.44
N THR A 451 -33.75 20.76 -1.74
CA THR A 451 -33.42 22.12 -2.18
C THR A 451 -32.56 22.83 -1.12
N GLN A 452 -32.96 22.78 0.15
CA GLN A 452 -32.21 23.39 1.24
C GLN A 452 -30.77 22.86 1.34
N LEU A 453 -30.57 21.54 1.30
CA LEU A 453 -29.28 20.94 1.42
C LEU A 453 -28.37 21.25 0.21
N LEU A 454 -28.93 21.13 -0.99
CA LEU A 454 -28.17 21.37 -2.22
C LEU A 454 -27.82 22.83 -2.41
N ASP A 455 -28.72 23.78 -2.06
CA ASP A 455 -28.39 25.19 -2.07
C ASP A 455 -27.32 25.55 -1.02
N LYS A 456 -27.41 24.98 0.18
CA LYS A 456 -26.46 25.23 1.27
C LYS A 456 -25.05 24.70 0.95
N TYR A 457 -24.92 23.47 0.47
CA TYR A 457 -23.64 22.78 0.40
C TYR A 457 -23.07 22.67 -1.01
N VAL A 458 -23.88 22.75 -2.06
CA VAL A 458 -23.46 22.56 -3.44
C VAL A 458 -23.60 23.83 -4.25
N TYR A 459 -24.82 24.31 -4.51
CA TYR A 459 -25.06 25.37 -5.49
C TYR A 459 -24.60 26.78 -5.05
N SER A 460 -24.37 26.99 -3.76
CA SER A 460 -23.74 28.21 -3.22
C SER A 460 -22.23 28.28 -3.56
N GLN A 461 -21.63 27.20 -3.94
CA GLN A 461 -20.20 27.15 -4.24
C GLN A 461 -19.95 27.49 -5.73
N PRO A 462 -18.98 28.38 -6.05
CA PRO A 462 -18.70 28.80 -7.43
C PRO A 462 -18.48 27.64 -8.39
N GLY A 463 -17.84 26.59 -7.95
CA GLY A 463 -17.54 25.42 -8.77
C GLY A 463 -18.72 24.53 -9.13
N HIS A 464 -19.92 24.78 -8.56
CA HIS A 464 -21.13 23.99 -8.77
C HIS A 464 -22.31 24.79 -9.32
N ALA A 465 -22.23 26.12 -9.35
CA ALA A 465 -23.35 26.99 -9.74
C ALA A 465 -23.92 26.64 -11.14
N TRP A 466 -23.07 26.21 -12.06
CA TRP A 466 -23.45 25.82 -13.42
C TRP A 466 -24.45 24.66 -13.46
N VAL A 467 -24.51 23.80 -12.46
CA VAL A 467 -25.44 22.64 -12.40
C VAL A 467 -26.88 23.11 -12.24
N LYS A 468 -27.11 24.27 -11.57
CA LYS A 468 -28.44 24.82 -11.34
C LYS A 468 -28.97 25.60 -12.53
N GLY A 469 -28.13 26.41 -13.19
CA GLY A 469 -28.56 27.34 -14.22
C GLY A 469 -27.87 27.23 -15.57
N GLY A 470 -26.95 26.24 -15.73
CA GLY A 470 -26.07 26.20 -16.91
C GLY A 470 -24.96 27.24 -16.84
N MET A 471 -24.07 27.23 -17.81
CA MET A 471 -23.03 28.26 -17.95
C MET A 471 -23.52 29.44 -18.72
N THR A 472 -23.24 30.64 -18.21
CA THR A 472 -23.49 31.88 -18.96
C THR A 472 -22.48 32.08 -20.08
N LYS A 473 -22.79 32.93 -21.06
CA LYS A 473 -21.87 33.29 -22.13
C LYS A 473 -20.58 33.91 -21.59
N GLU A 474 -20.69 34.71 -20.56
CA GLU A 474 -19.56 35.37 -19.90
C GLU A 474 -18.65 34.37 -19.20
N GLU A 475 -19.19 33.32 -18.55
CA GLU A 475 -18.42 32.23 -17.95
C GLU A 475 -17.70 31.43 -19.01
N LEU A 476 -18.37 31.09 -20.11
CA LEU A 476 -17.73 30.40 -21.25
C LEU A 476 -16.60 31.23 -21.85
N GLN A 477 -16.76 32.54 -22.00
CA GLN A 477 -15.71 33.43 -22.49
C GLN A 477 -14.50 33.47 -21.54
N LYS A 478 -14.73 33.52 -20.21
CA LYS A 478 -13.65 33.46 -19.20
C LYS A 478 -12.88 32.15 -19.29
N ILE A 479 -13.56 31.03 -19.49
CA ILE A 479 -12.93 29.72 -19.69
C ILE A 479 -12.09 29.70 -20.95
N GLN A 480 -12.63 30.22 -22.09
CA GLN A 480 -11.90 30.31 -23.35
C GLN A 480 -10.65 31.20 -23.24
N GLU A 481 -10.76 32.33 -22.53
CA GLU A 481 -9.62 33.20 -22.28
C GLU A 481 -8.58 32.53 -21.42
N PHE A 482 -8.98 31.84 -20.34
CA PHE A 482 -8.10 31.03 -19.51
C PHE A 482 -7.35 29.95 -20.34
N TYR A 483 -8.02 29.28 -21.28
CA TYR A 483 -7.36 28.32 -22.17
C TYR A 483 -6.36 28.98 -23.09
N ARG A 484 -6.68 30.16 -23.65
CA ARG A 484 -5.75 30.93 -24.48
C ARG A 484 -4.51 31.35 -23.72
N GLN A 485 -4.66 31.80 -22.47
CA GLN A 485 -3.53 32.17 -21.62
C GLN A 485 -2.67 30.97 -21.27
N ARG A 486 -3.27 29.81 -21.02
CA ARG A 486 -2.58 28.59 -20.59
C ARG A 486 -1.87 27.89 -21.75
N TYR A 487 -2.49 27.81 -22.90
CA TYR A 487 -2.01 27.00 -24.02
C TYR A 487 -1.57 27.84 -25.22
N GLY A 488 -1.66 29.13 -25.14
CA GLY A 488 -1.40 30.04 -26.25
C GLY A 488 -2.54 30.03 -27.30
N THR A 489 -2.47 30.95 -28.22
CA THR A 489 -3.35 30.94 -29.40
C THR A 489 -2.81 29.94 -30.40
N GLN A 490 -3.58 28.93 -30.74
CA GLN A 490 -3.30 28.14 -31.94
C GLN A 490 -3.40 29.08 -33.15
N LYS A 491 -2.30 29.23 -33.88
CA LYS A 491 -2.27 29.96 -35.17
C LYS A 491 -2.88 29.10 -36.25
#